data_dfc218e8c89a4cd32c0e63e35eaa9587
#
_entry.id   dfc218e8c89a4cd32c0e63e35eaa9587
#
_cell.length_a   1.000
_cell.length_b   1.000
_cell.length_c   1.000
_cell.angle_alpha   90.00
_cell.angle_beta   90.00
_cell.angle_gamma   90.00
#
_symmetry.space_group_name_H-M   'P 1'
#
loop_
_entity.id
_entity.type
_entity.pdbx_description
1 polymer ?
#
loop_
_entity_poly.entity_id
_entity_poly.type
_entity_poly.pdbx_seq_one_letter_code
_entity_poly.pdbx_strand_id
1 'polypeptide(L)'
;YHGKVFQFRNPTSSEPNEFSQAGLESIGGDSSLETDIEIFYRTYNSLKKAGIKELNISMGDISLFSLLVDVLDIPVIWKDQLKTKFWNDKNFKLLLDELSIKKKFDNKLFYKISDLDQEMAEIFVRDTIGLSKNQSPVGRSVKEITERLMKKSQEINTEPLSKNTSNLIRDFLSISDNPSDAIKKLKSISKNIDSKLDAKIDNVSERIDKISSLKIDLTNSX
;
A
#
# COMPACT_ATOMS: atom_id res chain seq x y z
N TYR A 1 -20.43 17.24 5.12
CA TYR A 1 -21.39 16.36 5.80
C TYR A 1 -21.11 16.26 7.29
N HIS A 2 -22.14 15.85 8.01
CA HIS A 2 -22.06 15.48 9.43
C HIS A 2 -23.11 14.39 9.67
N GLY A 3 -22.74 13.32 10.38
CA GLY A 3 -23.70 12.25 10.65
C GLY A 3 -23.12 11.10 11.45
N LYS A 4 -23.98 10.14 11.73
CA LYS A 4 -23.59 8.90 12.39
C LYS A 4 -22.87 7.98 11.41
N VAL A 5 -21.78 7.40 11.87
CA VAL A 5 -20.99 6.40 11.13
C VAL A 5 -20.96 5.12 11.94
N PHE A 6 -21.07 4.01 11.25
CA PHE A 6 -21.02 2.67 11.84
C PHE A 6 -19.78 1.96 11.31
N GLN A 7 -18.96 1.46 12.21
CA GLN A 7 -17.74 0.75 11.86
C GLN A 7 -17.67 -0.56 12.65
N PHE A 8 -17.54 -1.68 11.92
CA PHE A 8 -17.33 -2.96 12.60
C PHE A 8 -15.99 -2.94 13.32
N ARG A 9 -16.01 -3.26 14.60
CA ARG A 9 -14.82 -3.37 15.43
C ARG A 9 -14.78 -4.74 16.11
N ASN A 10 -13.58 -5.16 16.44
CA ASN A 10 -13.40 -6.38 17.24
C ASN A 10 -14.15 -6.23 18.58
N PRO A 11 -14.86 -7.28 19.06
CA PRO A 11 -15.56 -7.21 20.35
C PRO A 11 -14.69 -6.81 21.54
N THR A 12 -13.37 -6.97 21.44
CA THR A 12 -12.42 -6.57 22.49
C THR A 12 -12.03 -5.08 22.42
N SER A 13 -12.48 -4.36 21.41
CA SER A 13 -12.16 -2.93 21.25
C SER A 13 -12.96 -2.11 22.27
N SER A 14 -12.31 -1.12 22.88
CA SER A 14 -12.97 -0.16 23.77
C SER A 14 -13.65 0.97 22.99
N GLU A 15 -13.44 1.05 21.68
CA GLU A 15 -14.02 2.09 20.85
C GLU A 15 -15.45 1.72 20.41
N PRO A 16 -16.37 2.70 20.37
CA PRO A 16 -17.75 2.40 19.98
C PRO A 16 -17.87 2.07 18.49
N ASN A 17 -18.81 1.17 18.17
CA ASN A 17 -19.14 0.84 16.77
C ASN A 17 -19.91 1.96 16.06
N GLU A 18 -20.54 2.85 16.82
CA GLU A 18 -21.27 4.03 16.32
C GLU A 18 -20.62 5.29 16.86
N PHE A 19 -20.35 6.25 15.99
CA PHE A 19 -19.80 7.55 16.38
C PHE A 19 -20.25 8.62 15.40
N SER A 20 -20.14 9.90 15.81
CA SER A 20 -20.44 11.02 14.94
C SER A 20 -19.18 11.43 14.17
N GLN A 21 -19.34 11.66 12.89
CA GLN A 21 -18.26 12.10 12.01
C GLN A 21 -18.70 13.34 11.24
N ALA A 22 -17.78 14.28 11.09
CA ALA A 22 -17.95 15.40 10.16
C ALA A 22 -16.81 15.38 9.16
N GLY A 23 -17.09 15.80 7.94
CA GLY A 23 -16.08 15.85 6.90
C GLY A 23 -16.46 16.77 5.78
N LEU A 24 -15.52 17.01 4.88
CA LEU A 24 -15.79 17.75 3.65
C LEU A 24 -15.11 17.05 2.48
N GLU A 25 -15.75 17.15 1.32
CA GLU A 25 -15.29 16.51 0.09
C GLU A 25 -15.45 17.49 -1.06
N SER A 26 -14.50 17.48 -1.99
CA SER A 26 -14.61 18.23 -3.24
C SER A 26 -14.81 17.20 -4.36
N ILE A 27 -15.93 17.32 -5.08
CA ILE A 27 -16.31 16.36 -6.12
C ILE A 27 -16.34 17.07 -7.48
N GLY A 28 -15.74 16.47 -8.48
CA GLY A 28 -15.78 16.98 -9.87
C GLY A 28 -14.78 18.06 -10.20
N GLY A 29 -13.88 18.39 -9.27
CA GLY A 29 -12.80 19.31 -9.52
C GLY A 29 -11.57 18.60 -10.12
N ASP A 30 -10.54 19.39 -10.45
CA ASP A 30 -9.26 18.84 -10.85
C ASP A 30 -8.46 18.33 -9.61
N SER A 31 -7.52 17.44 -9.87
CA SER A 31 -6.62 16.92 -8.83
C SER A 31 -5.37 17.81 -8.73
N SER A 32 -5.60 19.10 -8.51
CA SER A 32 -4.52 20.09 -8.45
C SER A 32 -3.99 20.25 -7.02
N LEU A 33 -2.78 20.75 -6.94
CA LEU A 33 -2.16 21.09 -5.65
C LEU A 33 -3.00 22.14 -4.91
N GLU A 34 -3.58 23.09 -5.64
CA GLU A 34 -4.43 24.13 -5.10
C GLU A 34 -5.68 23.56 -4.42
N THR A 35 -6.31 22.57 -5.05
CA THR A 35 -7.48 21.89 -4.47
C THR A 35 -7.10 21.15 -3.19
N ASP A 36 -5.97 20.44 -3.18
CA ASP A 36 -5.46 19.74 -1.98
C ASP A 36 -5.27 20.75 -0.83
N ILE A 37 -4.62 21.87 -1.12
CA ILE A 37 -4.33 22.91 -0.12
C ILE A 37 -5.63 23.55 0.38
N GLU A 38 -6.59 23.79 -0.51
CA GLU A 38 -7.90 24.36 -0.12
C GLU A 38 -8.64 23.43 0.86
N ILE A 39 -8.71 22.13 0.55
CA ILE A 39 -9.39 21.15 1.40
C ILE A 39 -8.69 21.07 2.77
N PHE A 40 -7.37 21.02 2.77
CA PHE A 40 -6.58 21.02 4.01
C PHE A 40 -6.88 22.27 4.84
N TYR A 41 -6.82 23.45 4.22
CA TYR A 41 -7.04 24.74 4.90
C TYR A 41 -8.45 24.85 5.49
N ARG A 42 -9.45 24.42 4.71
CA ARG A 42 -10.86 24.42 5.20
C ARG A 42 -11.03 23.50 6.41
N THR A 43 -10.41 22.31 6.35
CA THR A 43 -10.44 21.34 7.47
C THR A 43 -9.78 21.95 8.71
N TYR A 44 -8.57 22.49 8.55
CA TYR A 44 -7.81 23.13 9.62
C TYR A 44 -8.63 24.24 10.29
N ASN A 45 -9.19 25.15 9.48
CA ASN A 45 -9.98 26.26 9.99
C ASN A 45 -11.28 25.81 10.69
N SER A 46 -11.89 24.73 10.20
CA SER A 46 -13.09 24.18 10.85
C SER A 46 -12.76 23.69 12.27
N LEU A 47 -11.63 23.02 12.44
CA LEU A 47 -11.17 22.57 13.76
C LEU A 47 -10.86 23.75 14.68
N LYS A 48 -10.19 24.79 14.16
CA LYS A 48 -9.90 26.01 14.93
C LYS A 48 -11.19 26.71 15.35
N LYS A 49 -12.16 26.85 14.46
CA LYS A 49 -13.49 27.45 14.75
C LYS A 49 -14.27 26.61 15.76
N ALA A 50 -14.07 25.29 15.77
CA ALA A 50 -14.68 24.41 16.78
C ALA A 50 -14.02 24.53 18.15
N GLY A 51 -12.99 25.37 18.30
CA GLY A 51 -12.35 25.66 19.59
C GLY A 51 -11.12 24.80 19.90
N ILE A 52 -10.64 23.99 18.94
CA ILE A 52 -9.45 23.16 19.16
C ILE A 52 -8.21 24.07 19.07
N LYS A 53 -7.54 24.26 20.19
CA LYS A 53 -6.42 25.19 20.29
C LYS A 53 -5.11 24.61 19.76
N GLU A 54 -4.85 23.36 20.05
CA GLU A 54 -3.62 22.67 19.65
C GLU A 54 -3.94 21.54 18.69
N LEU A 55 -3.21 21.47 17.59
CA LEU A 55 -3.36 20.45 16.56
C LEU A 55 -2.01 19.82 16.29
N ASN A 56 -1.97 18.52 16.36
CA ASN A 56 -0.82 17.72 15.93
C ASN A 56 -1.13 17.28 14.50
N ILE A 57 -0.38 17.81 13.54
CA ILE A 57 -0.66 17.60 12.12
C ILE A 57 0.46 16.75 11.52
N SER A 58 0.10 15.60 10.95
CA SER A 58 1.02 14.77 10.21
C SER A 58 0.54 14.61 8.77
N MET A 59 1.47 14.45 7.84
CA MET A 59 1.17 14.26 6.44
C MET A 59 1.94 13.05 5.90
N GLY A 60 1.24 12.22 5.14
CA GLY A 60 1.85 11.13 4.40
C GLY A 60 1.37 11.15 2.95
N ASP A 61 2.19 10.64 2.04
CA ASP A 61 1.82 10.52 0.63
C ASP A 61 2.07 9.09 0.15
N ILE A 62 0.99 8.34 0.05
CA ILE A 62 0.99 6.93 -0.38
C ILE A 62 1.51 6.75 -1.80
N SER A 63 1.36 7.79 -2.64
CA SER A 63 1.81 7.72 -4.04
C SER A 63 3.33 7.68 -4.15
N LEU A 64 4.07 8.20 -3.17
CA LEU A 64 5.52 8.06 -3.11
C LEU A 64 5.93 6.59 -2.98
N PHE A 65 5.28 5.85 -2.08
CA PHE A 65 5.56 4.42 -1.91
C PHE A 65 5.19 3.63 -3.17
N SER A 66 4.02 3.90 -3.74
CA SER A 66 3.59 3.22 -4.97
C SER A 66 4.60 3.45 -6.10
N LEU A 67 5.05 4.71 -6.26
CA LEU A 67 6.03 5.05 -7.30
C LEU A 67 7.40 4.41 -7.02
N LEU A 68 7.85 4.42 -5.76
CA LEU A 68 9.09 3.73 -5.40
C LEU A 68 9.04 2.27 -5.86
N VAL A 69 7.97 1.55 -5.52
CA VAL A 69 7.81 0.14 -5.90
C VAL A 69 7.81 -0.02 -7.43
N ASP A 70 7.16 0.90 -8.15
CA ASP A 70 7.10 0.85 -9.62
C ASP A 70 8.47 0.99 -10.27
N VAL A 71 9.32 1.89 -9.76
CA VAL A 71 10.63 2.16 -10.37
C VAL A 71 11.72 1.19 -9.93
N LEU A 72 11.49 0.42 -8.87
CA LEU A 72 12.46 -0.60 -8.44
C LEU A 72 12.54 -1.73 -9.47
N ASP A 73 13.76 -2.21 -9.70
CA ASP A 73 14.01 -3.36 -10.58
C ASP A 73 13.78 -4.67 -9.81
N ILE A 74 12.50 -5.00 -9.64
CA ILE A 74 12.07 -6.22 -8.95
C ILE A 74 10.93 -6.88 -9.73
N PRO A 75 10.73 -8.19 -9.56
CA PRO A 75 9.65 -8.90 -10.25
C PRO A 75 8.28 -8.29 -10.02
N VAL A 76 7.46 -8.26 -11.07
CA VAL A 76 6.10 -7.67 -11.03
C VAL A 76 5.26 -8.29 -9.91
N ILE A 77 5.36 -9.59 -9.71
CA ILE A 77 4.60 -10.28 -8.67
C ILE A 77 4.91 -9.73 -7.26
N TRP A 78 6.16 -9.31 -7.02
CA TRP A 78 6.52 -8.69 -5.74
C TRP A 78 6.00 -7.24 -5.67
N LYS A 79 6.02 -6.51 -6.79
CA LYS A 79 5.43 -5.16 -6.84
C LYS A 79 3.96 -5.20 -6.42
N ASP A 80 3.19 -6.13 -6.99
CA ASP A 80 1.76 -6.29 -6.66
C ASP A 80 1.54 -6.63 -5.19
N GLN A 81 2.34 -7.54 -4.64
CA GLN A 81 2.22 -7.91 -3.23
C GLN A 81 2.56 -6.74 -2.30
N LEU A 82 3.63 -6.02 -2.59
CA LEU A 82 4.04 -4.86 -1.79
C LEU A 82 2.95 -3.79 -1.79
N LYS A 83 2.42 -3.44 -2.96
CA LYS A 83 1.36 -2.42 -3.07
C LYS A 83 0.05 -2.82 -2.39
N THR A 84 -0.30 -4.11 -2.48
CA THR A 84 -1.56 -4.61 -1.91
C THR A 84 -1.52 -4.70 -0.39
N LYS A 85 -0.37 -4.98 0.20
CA LYS A 85 -0.25 -5.31 1.62
C LYS A 85 0.35 -4.21 2.48
N PHE A 86 0.81 -3.10 1.91
CA PHE A 86 1.57 -2.09 2.64
C PHE A 86 0.77 -1.36 3.73
N TRP A 87 -0.56 -1.36 3.63
CA TRP A 87 -1.45 -0.68 4.59
C TRP A 87 -1.43 -1.28 6.00
N ASN A 88 -0.84 -2.46 6.18
CA ASN A 88 -0.75 -3.16 7.47
C ASN A 88 0.72 -3.28 7.88
N ASP A 89 1.21 -2.32 8.65
CA ASP A 89 2.63 -2.20 9.01
C ASP A 89 3.22 -3.48 9.60
N LYS A 90 2.50 -4.13 10.52
CA LYS A 90 2.97 -5.37 11.16
C LYS A 90 3.16 -6.50 10.14
N ASN A 91 2.14 -6.71 9.33
CA ASN A 91 2.16 -7.75 8.30
C ASN A 91 3.12 -7.40 7.16
N PHE A 92 3.31 -6.11 6.88
CA PHE A 92 4.21 -5.66 5.82
C PHE A 92 5.68 -5.97 6.15
N LYS A 93 6.09 -5.77 7.40
CA LYS A 93 7.46 -6.09 7.83
C LYS A 93 7.73 -7.59 7.67
N LEU A 94 6.77 -8.42 8.07
CA LEU A 94 6.85 -9.88 7.88
C LEU A 94 6.90 -10.25 6.39
N LEU A 95 6.08 -9.58 5.58
CA LEU A 95 6.10 -9.79 4.13
C LEU A 95 7.49 -9.52 3.54
N LEU A 96 8.13 -8.41 3.90
CA LEU A 96 9.48 -8.10 3.40
C LEU A 96 10.49 -9.18 3.76
N ASP A 97 10.40 -9.73 4.96
CA ASP A 97 11.24 -10.86 5.37
C ASP A 97 10.95 -12.10 4.52
N GLU A 98 9.67 -12.43 4.34
CA GLU A 98 9.25 -13.58 3.53
C GLU A 98 9.70 -13.47 2.07
N LEU A 99 9.57 -12.29 1.47
CA LEU A 99 9.95 -12.05 0.08
C LEU A 99 11.47 -12.09 -0.13
N SER A 100 12.25 -11.92 0.95
CA SER A 100 13.72 -11.94 0.90
C SER A 100 14.29 -13.35 1.07
N ILE A 101 13.45 -14.36 1.29
CA ILE A 101 13.86 -15.74 1.49
C ILE A 101 13.38 -16.60 0.31
N LYS A 102 14.28 -17.37 -0.27
CA LYS A 102 13.90 -18.31 -1.33
C LYS A 102 13.05 -19.44 -0.72
N LYS A 103 11.78 -19.48 -1.08
CA LYS A 103 10.86 -20.50 -0.60
C LYS A 103 11.17 -21.84 -1.28
N LYS A 104 11.40 -22.87 -0.49
CA LYS A 104 11.50 -24.25 -0.98
C LYS A 104 10.18 -24.93 -0.65
N PHE A 105 9.52 -25.44 -1.65
CA PHE A 105 8.34 -26.27 -1.46
C PHE A 105 8.62 -27.65 -2.05
N ASP A 106 8.46 -28.65 -1.24
CA ASP A 106 8.66 -30.05 -1.63
C ASP A 106 7.37 -30.63 -2.24
N ASN A 107 6.70 -29.86 -3.06
CA ASN A 107 5.45 -30.29 -3.69
C ASN A 107 5.56 -30.17 -5.21
N LYS A 108 5.69 -31.31 -5.87
CA LYS A 108 5.80 -31.43 -7.33
C LYS A 108 4.63 -30.79 -8.09
N LEU A 109 3.49 -30.60 -7.40
CA LEU A 109 2.30 -29.97 -7.97
C LEU A 109 2.59 -28.55 -8.49
N PHE A 110 3.34 -27.75 -7.69
CA PHE A 110 3.63 -26.36 -8.07
C PHE A 110 4.53 -26.26 -9.30
N TYR A 111 5.47 -27.21 -9.45
CA TYR A 111 6.35 -27.23 -10.62
C TYR A 111 5.60 -27.63 -11.88
N LYS A 112 4.64 -28.56 -11.76
CA LYS A 112 3.84 -28.99 -12.90
C LYS A 112 2.91 -27.87 -13.39
N ILE A 113 2.28 -27.15 -12.46
CA ILE A 113 1.34 -26.08 -12.78
C ILE A 113 2.03 -24.87 -13.43
N SER A 114 3.32 -24.61 -13.09
CA SER A 114 4.03 -23.43 -13.59
C SER A 114 4.17 -23.39 -15.11
N ASP A 115 4.18 -24.55 -15.74
CA ASP A 115 4.42 -24.68 -17.17
C ASP A 115 3.12 -24.79 -18.01
N LEU A 116 1.96 -24.72 -17.32
CA LEU A 116 0.65 -24.88 -17.97
C LEU A 116 -0.01 -23.51 -18.20
N ASP A 117 -0.75 -23.41 -19.31
CA ASP A 117 -1.66 -22.28 -19.48
C ASP A 117 -2.88 -22.44 -18.57
N GLN A 118 -3.74 -21.42 -18.53
CA GLN A 118 -4.90 -21.40 -17.62
C GLN A 118 -5.83 -22.61 -17.85
N GLU A 119 -6.12 -22.95 -19.10
CA GLU A 119 -7.05 -24.03 -19.44
C GLU A 119 -6.51 -25.40 -19.03
N MET A 120 -5.23 -25.66 -19.37
CA MET A 120 -4.56 -26.90 -19.00
C MET A 120 -4.39 -27.02 -17.49
N ALA A 121 -4.10 -25.91 -16.82
CA ALA A 121 -3.99 -25.88 -15.35
C ALA A 121 -5.33 -26.21 -14.68
N GLU A 122 -6.46 -25.70 -15.20
CA GLU A 122 -7.79 -26.03 -14.66
C GLU A 122 -8.12 -27.53 -14.84
N ILE A 123 -7.79 -28.09 -15.99
CA ILE A 123 -7.96 -29.54 -16.23
C ILE A 123 -7.10 -30.33 -15.23
N PHE A 124 -5.84 -29.95 -15.08
CA PHE A 124 -4.91 -30.61 -14.16
C PHE A 124 -5.38 -30.54 -12.71
N VAL A 125 -5.85 -29.36 -12.28
CA VAL A 125 -6.39 -29.17 -10.91
C VAL A 125 -7.64 -30.04 -10.73
N ARG A 126 -8.58 -30.01 -11.70
CA ARG A 126 -9.81 -30.81 -11.64
C ARG A 126 -9.51 -32.30 -11.48
N ASP A 127 -8.58 -32.82 -12.28
CA ASP A 127 -8.16 -34.22 -12.20
C ASP A 127 -7.50 -34.55 -10.85
N THR A 128 -6.64 -33.64 -10.36
CA THR A 128 -5.92 -33.82 -9.09
C THR A 128 -6.85 -33.91 -7.89
N ILE A 129 -7.94 -33.09 -7.89
CA ILE A 129 -8.92 -33.11 -6.78
C ILE A 129 -10.10 -34.10 -7.03
N GLY A 130 -10.02 -34.87 -8.12
CA GLY A 130 -10.99 -35.95 -8.40
C GLY A 130 -12.36 -35.49 -8.82
N LEU A 131 -12.50 -34.33 -9.45
CA LEU A 131 -13.78 -33.80 -9.91
C LEU A 131 -14.04 -34.15 -11.37
N SER A 132 -15.23 -34.70 -11.65
CA SER A 132 -15.70 -34.90 -13.04
C SER A 132 -16.01 -33.54 -13.68
N LYS A 133 -16.16 -33.56 -15.03
CA LYS A 133 -16.36 -32.35 -15.85
C LYS A 133 -17.49 -31.42 -15.34
N ASN A 134 -18.53 -32.01 -14.79
CA ASN A 134 -19.73 -31.26 -14.39
C ASN A 134 -19.82 -31.01 -12.87
N GLN A 135 -18.78 -31.32 -12.11
CA GLN A 135 -18.75 -31.10 -10.68
C GLN A 135 -17.98 -29.82 -10.33
N SER A 136 -18.44 -29.11 -9.28
CA SER A 136 -17.76 -27.95 -8.72
C SER A 136 -17.40 -28.23 -7.26
N PRO A 137 -16.24 -27.78 -6.80
CA PRO A 137 -15.91 -27.92 -5.39
C PRO A 137 -16.79 -27.01 -4.54
N VAL A 138 -17.02 -27.39 -3.31
CA VAL A 138 -17.82 -26.60 -2.37
C VAL A 138 -17.05 -25.35 -1.96
N GLY A 139 -17.67 -24.19 -2.13
CA GLY A 139 -17.16 -22.93 -1.63
C GLY A 139 -16.25 -22.14 -2.56
N ARG A 140 -15.65 -22.77 -3.59
CA ARG A 140 -14.80 -22.08 -4.57
C ARG A 140 -14.85 -22.77 -5.93
N SER A 141 -14.80 -22.00 -6.99
CA SER A 141 -14.75 -22.57 -8.33
C SER A 141 -13.35 -23.19 -8.60
N VAL A 142 -13.30 -24.12 -9.55
CA VAL A 142 -12.03 -24.70 -10.01
C VAL A 142 -11.11 -23.60 -10.54
N LYS A 143 -11.67 -22.63 -11.26
CA LYS A 143 -10.93 -21.47 -11.77
C LYS A 143 -10.22 -20.72 -10.64
N GLU A 144 -10.93 -20.37 -9.57
CA GLU A 144 -10.34 -19.65 -8.42
C GLU A 144 -9.24 -20.46 -7.75
N ILE A 145 -9.42 -21.78 -7.62
CA ILE A 145 -8.39 -22.66 -7.04
C ILE A 145 -7.16 -22.66 -7.95
N THR A 146 -7.36 -22.80 -9.25
CA THR A 146 -6.28 -22.83 -10.24
C THR A 146 -5.50 -21.52 -10.25
N GLU A 147 -6.18 -20.38 -10.29
CA GLU A 147 -5.53 -19.06 -10.25
C GLU A 147 -4.64 -18.89 -9.01
N ARG A 148 -5.13 -19.33 -7.86
CA ARG A 148 -4.35 -19.28 -6.61
C ARG A 148 -3.14 -20.19 -6.65
N LEU A 149 -3.27 -21.38 -7.20
CA LEU A 149 -2.16 -22.34 -7.33
C LEU A 149 -1.12 -21.83 -8.34
N MET A 150 -1.56 -21.27 -9.47
CA MET A 150 -0.66 -20.68 -10.46
C MET A 150 0.11 -19.49 -9.85
N LYS A 151 -0.58 -18.60 -9.16
CA LYS A 151 0.06 -17.47 -8.47
C LYS A 151 1.09 -17.97 -7.45
N LYS A 152 0.74 -18.97 -6.68
CA LYS A 152 1.65 -19.57 -5.68
C LYS A 152 2.88 -20.21 -6.35
N SER A 153 2.66 -20.89 -7.48
CA SER A 153 3.74 -21.46 -8.27
C SER A 153 4.69 -20.37 -8.78
N GLN A 154 4.16 -19.27 -9.30
CA GLN A 154 4.95 -18.11 -9.74
C GLN A 154 5.80 -17.56 -8.59
N GLU A 155 5.22 -17.40 -7.40
CA GLU A 155 5.94 -16.92 -6.21
C GLU A 155 7.13 -17.80 -5.88
N ILE A 156 6.96 -19.13 -5.94
CA ILE A 156 8.00 -20.10 -5.62
C ILE A 156 9.15 -20.03 -6.64
N ASN A 157 8.82 -19.82 -7.91
CA ASN A 157 9.79 -19.80 -9.01
C ASN A 157 10.44 -18.41 -9.21
N THR A 158 9.93 -17.38 -8.53
CA THR A 158 10.46 -16.01 -8.65
C THR A 158 11.63 -15.83 -7.69
N GLU A 159 12.68 -15.16 -8.16
CA GLU A 159 13.83 -14.84 -7.30
C GLU A 159 13.42 -13.91 -6.16
N PRO A 160 13.94 -14.16 -4.96
CA PRO A 160 13.58 -13.33 -3.81
C PRO A 160 14.11 -11.91 -3.93
N LEU A 161 13.53 -11.01 -3.15
CA LEU A 161 14.05 -9.64 -3.03
C LEU A 161 15.46 -9.67 -2.44
N SER A 162 16.34 -8.86 -3.00
CA SER A 162 17.67 -8.69 -2.41
C SER A 162 17.55 -8.04 -1.02
N LYS A 163 18.49 -8.32 -0.15
CA LYS A 163 18.56 -7.67 1.16
C LYS A 163 18.66 -6.14 1.03
N ASN A 164 19.39 -5.67 0.01
CA ASN A 164 19.54 -4.24 -0.23
C ASN A 164 18.19 -3.61 -0.58
N THR A 165 17.41 -4.24 -1.46
CA THR A 165 16.07 -3.76 -1.83
C THR A 165 15.13 -3.77 -0.63
N SER A 166 15.14 -4.85 0.15
CA SER A 166 14.30 -4.96 1.34
C SER A 166 14.64 -3.86 2.35
N ASN A 167 15.94 -3.62 2.59
CA ASN A 167 16.39 -2.57 3.50
C ASN A 167 16.01 -1.17 2.99
N LEU A 168 16.19 -0.93 1.69
CA LEU A 168 15.81 0.35 1.08
C LEU A 168 14.31 0.64 1.29
N ILE A 169 13.45 -0.37 1.09
CA ILE A 169 12.00 -0.22 1.33
C ILE A 169 11.73 0.09 2.81
N ARG A 170 12.41 -0.61 3.74
CA ARG A 170 12.26 -0.38 5.18
C ARG A 170 12.69 1.05 5.55
N ASP A 171 13.84 1.47 5.07
CA ASP A 171 14.39 2.80 5.34
C ASP A 171 13.44 3.88 4.85
N PHE A 172 12.91 3.72 3.63
CA PHE A 172 11.95 4.64 3.04
C PHE A 172 10.68 4.75 3.92
N LEU A 173 10.11 3.62 4.32
CA LEU A 173 8.88 3.61 5.12
C LEU A 173 9.10 4.03 6.58
N SER A 174 10.34 4.04 7.05
CA SER A 174 10.65 4.47 8.42
C SER A 174 10.74 5.99 8.55
N ILE A 175 10.72 6.72 7.44
CA ILE A 175 10.83 8.18 7.48
C ILE A 175 9.58 8.75 8.14
N SER A 176 9.77 9.37 9.30
CA SER A 176 8.73 10.07 10.04
C SER A 176 9.43 11.16 10.86
N ASP A 177 9.58 12.32 10.26
CA ASP A 177 10.39 13.42 10.79
C ASP A 177 9.68 14.75 10.56
N ASN A 178 10.27 15.84 11.07
CA ASN A 178 9.84 17.16 10.65
C ASN A 178 9.97 17.28 9.12
N PRO A 179 9.14 18.10 8.47
CA PRO A 179 9.07 18.11 7.00
C PRO A 179 10.41 18.31 6.28
N SER A 180 11.26 19.21 6.77
CA SER A 180 12.55 19.50 6.12
C SER A 180 13.46 18.27 6.13
N ASP A 181 13.57 17.59 7.26
CA ASP A 181 14.43 16.42 7.39
C ASP A 181 13.85 15.22 6.65
N ALA A 182 12.52 15.07 6.65
CA ALA A 182 11.86 14.01 5.88
C ALA A 182 12.16 14.15 4.37
N ILE A 183 12.04 15.36 3.82
CA ILE A 183 12.36 15.63 2.40
C ILE A 183 13.85 15.34 2.11
N LYS A 184 14.77 15.74 2.99
CA LYS A 184 16.21 15.44 2.82
C LYS A 184 16.46 13.93 2.78
N LYS A 185 15.85 13.18 3.68
CA LYS A 185 15.98 11.71 3.73
C LYS A 185 15.40 11.06 2.47
N LEU A 186 14.20 11.49 2.04
CA LEU A 186 13.59 10.99 0.81
C LEU A 186 14.50 11.23 -0.39
N LYS A 187 15.04 12.45 -0.54
CA LYS A 187 15.96 12.79 -1.64
C LYS A 187 17.26 11.98 -1.57
N SER A 188 17.78 11.73 -0.38
CA SER A 188 18.97 10.90 -0.21
C SER A 188 18.74 9.47 -0.70
N ILE A 189 17.57 8.89 -0.40
CA ILE A 189 17.19 7.53 -0.84
C ILE A 189 16.96 7.49 -2.34
N SER A 190 16.24 8.49 -2.91
CA SER A 190 15.85 8.50 -4.32
C SER A 190 16.98 8.78 -5.30
N LYS A 191 18.05 9.40 -4.85
CA LYS A 191 19.13 10.03 -5.66
C LYS A 191 19.67 9.16 -6.79
N ASN A 192 19.67 7.85 -6.67
CA ASN A 192 20.21 6.94 -7.67
C ASN A 192 19.19 5.91 -8.12
N ILE A 193 17.90 6.17 -7.90
CA ILE A 193 16.85 5.22 -8.25
C ILE A 193 16.17 5.65 -9.57
N ASP A 194 15.46 6.79 -9.57
CA ASP A 194 14.71 7.21 -10.76
C ASP A 194 14.31 8.69 -10.65
N SER A 195 14.44 9.44 -11.74
CA SER A 195 14.08 10.86 -11.79
C SER A 195 12.60 11.13 -11.53
N LYS A 196 11.72 10.19 -11.85
CA LYS A 196 10.28 10.33 -11.56
C LYS A 196 10.03 10.38 -10.05
N LEU A 197 10.79 9.60 -9.28
CA LEU A 197 10.69 9.62 -7.83
C LEU A 197 11.17 10.96 -7.28
N ASP A 198 12.28 11.49 -7.79
CA ASP A 198 12.77 12.83 -7.42
C ASP A 198 11.72 13.90 -7.70
N ALA A 199 11.12 13.90 -8.90
CA ALA A 199 10.07 14.86 -9.27
C ALA A 199 8.85 14.76 -8.35
N LYS A 200 8.48 13.54 -7.96
CA LYS A 200 7.36 13.34 -7.02
C LYS A 200 7.69 13.88 -5.62
N ILE A 201 8.92 13.68 -5.15
CA ILE A 201 9.38 14.24 -3.87
C ILE A 201 9.35 15.77 -3.92
N ASP A 202 9.74 16.39 -5.06
CA ASP A 202 9.67 17.84 -5.23
C ASP A 202 8.22 18.33 -5.15
N ASN A 203 7.26 17.61 -5.71
CA ASN A 203 5.84 17.96 -5.60
C ASN A 203 5.35 17.90 -4.14
N VAL A 204 5.79 16.91 -3.39
CA VAL A 204 5.47 16.82 -1.95
C VAL A 204 6.10 17.99 -1.19
N SER A 205 7.33 18.33 -1.50
CA SER A 205 8.02 19.49 -0.90
C SER A 205 7.26 20.79 -1.19
N GLU A 206 6.82 20.99 -2.42
CA GLU A 206 6.01 22.17 -2.81
C GLU A 206 4.70 22.23 -2.01
N ARG A 207 4.03 21.08 -1.82
CA ARG A 207 2.80 21.01 -1.00
C ARG A 207 3.08 21.43 0.44
N ILE A 208 4.17 20.95 1.02
CA ILE A 208 4.60 21.30 2.38
C ILE A 208 4.85 22.83 2.46
N ASP A 209 5.57 23.39 1.50
CA ASP A 209 5.89 24.82 1.48
C ASP A 209 4.62 25.68 1.39
N LYS A 210 3.66 25.29 0.57
CA LYS A 210 2.37 25.98 0.46
C LYS A 210 1.57 25.91 1.77
N ILE A 211 1.53 24.75 2.43
CA ILE A 211 0.88 24.60 3.74
C ILE A 211 1.57 25.53 4.77
N SER A 212 2.88 25.52 4.81
CA SER A 212 3.67 26.37 5.74
C SER A 212 3.42 27.87 5.48
N SER A 213 3.23 28.26 4.20
CA SER A 213 2.93 29.65 3.87
C SER A 213 1.60 30.14 4.44
N LEU A 214 0.70 29.24 4.81
CA LEU A 214 -0.56 29.55 5.49
C LEU A 214 -0.37 29.74 7.01
N LYS A 215 0.86 29.76 7.49
CA LYS A 215 1.23 29.82 8.91
C LYS A 215 0.68 28.62 9.69
N ILE A 216 0.70 27.47 9.05
CA ILE A 216 0.31 26.19 9.64
C ILE A 216 1.56 25.30 9.66
N ASP A 217 1.97 24.89 10.83
CA ASP A 217 3.15 24.05 11.01
C ASP A 217 2.77 22.58 11.02
N LEU A 218 3.37 21.80 10.13
CA LEU A 218 3.27 20.34 10.15
C LEU A 218 4.19 19.80 11.23
N THR A 219 3.66 18.91 12.05
CA THR A 219 4.42 18.30 13.14
C THR A 219 5.39 17.25 12.59
N ASN A 220 4.89 16.34 11.72
CA ASN A 220 5.68 15.29 11.11
C ASN A 220 5.26 15.04 9.66
N SER A 221 6.17 14.52 8.87
CA SER A 221 5.91 14.02 7.50
C SER A 221 6.39 12.59 7.34
N UNK A 222 5.52 11.92 7.21
CA UNK A 222 5.78 10.57 7.07
C UNK A 222 5.52 10.13 5.78
#